data_59ced173b786484a88880488dc8ba0fd
#
_entry.id   59ced173b786484a88880488dc8ba0fd
#
_cell.length_a   1.000
_cell.length_b   1.000
_cell.length_c   1.000
_cell.angle_alpha   90.00
_cell.angle_beta   90.00
_cell.angle_gamma   90.00
#
_symmetry.space_group_name_H-M   'P 1'
#
loop_
_entity.id
_entity.type
_entity.pdbx_description
1 polymer ?
#
loop_
_entity_poly.entity_id
_entity_poly.type
_entity_poly.pdbx_seq_one_letter_code
_entity_poly.pdbx_strand_id
1 'polypeptide(L)'
;MGPLFAGGGAGDRDYKQVVKDAFDSIDDVVSLKIDTKDINTIYLHEATKCLRRSFYDRMDPLETEQTQFNKVLGGLFRKMKSNATVGKYDLDGGLALKGQADMIKDDVVLLFRSIDKFPENPLAVDMLYLNACMWLFDKIEGVIVYITPDGKE
;
A
#
# COMPACT_ATOMS: atom_id res chain seq x y z
N MET A 1 -14.16 -1.02 21.89
CA MET A 1 -13.93 -2.01 20.83
C MET A 1 -12.48 -2.41 20.90
N GLY A 2 -12.22 -3.65 21.22
CA GLY A 2 -10.88 -4.20 21.15
C GLY A 2 -10.38 -4.28 19.71
N PRO A 3 -9.06 -4.40 19.48
CA PRO A 3 -8.50 -4.48 18.14
C PRO A 3 -9.09 -5.67 17.38
N LEU A 4 -9.61 -5.43 16.20
CA LEU A 4 -10.23 -6.41 15.29
C LEU A 4 -9.21 -7.43 14.72
N PHE A 5 -8.01 -7.46 15.25
CA PHE A 5 -6.96 -8.41 14.93
C PHE A 5 -6.48 -9.17 16.16
N ALA A 6 -7.41 -9.87 16.81
CA ALA A 6 -7.06 -11.05 17.55
C ALA A 6 -7.01 -12.23 16.57
N GLY A 7 -6.19 -12.14 15.56
CA GLY A 7 -5.79 -13.25 14.72
C GLY A 7 -4.82 -14.09 15.53
N GLY A 8 -5.32 -15.07 16.25
CA GLY A 8 -4.49 -16.06 16.89
C GLY A 8 -3.66 -16.80 15.85
N GLY A 9 -2.37 -16.96 16.12
CA GLY A 9 -1.66 -18.07 15.54
C GLY A 9 -0.29 -17.86 14.94
N ALA A 10 0.24 -16.67 14.92
CA ALA A 10 1.69 -16.53 14.77
C ALA A 10 2.20 -16.03 16.11
N GLY A 11 3.07 -16.75 16.77
CA GLY A 11 3.61 -16.41 18.07
C GLY A 11 4.01 -14.93 18.18
N ASP A 12 4.29 -14.51 19.38
CA ASP A 12 4.60 -13.14 19.80
C ASP A 12 5.59 -12.43 18.84
N ARG A 13 5.08 -12.07 17.62
CA ARG A 13 5.88 -11.42 16.57
C ARG A 13 5.99 -9.93 16.87
N ASP A 14 7.21 -9.45 17.04
CA ASP A 14 7.48 -8.02 17.19
C ASP A 14 7.39 -7.32 15.83
N TYR A 15 6.21 -6.79 15.50
CA TYR A 15 5.99 -6.06 14.26
C TYR A 15 6.80 -4.77 14.15
N LYS A 16 7.19 -4.13 15.27
CA LYS A 16 8.08 -2.98 15.25
C LYS A 16 9.46 -3.37 14.74
N GLN A 17 9.95 -4.54 15.15
CA GLN A 17 11.22 -5.05 14.64
C GLN A 17 11.12 -5.39 13.16
N VAL A 18 10.02 -6.00 12.69
CA VAL A 18 9.78 -6.27 11.26
C VAL A 18 9.82 -4.98 10.44
N VAL A 19 9.14 -3.93 10.91
CA VAL A 19 9.15 -2.61 10.25
C VAL A 19 10.56 -2.02 10.22
N LYS A 20 11.30 -2.08 11.33
CA LYS A 20 12.67 -1.59 11.41
C LYS A 20 13.59 -2.33 10.45
N ASP A 21 13.52 -3.66 10.43
CA ASP A 21 14.31 -4.49 9.52
C ASP A 21 13.95 -4.21 8.05
N ALA A 22 12.68 -3.89 7.78
CA ALA A 22 12.21 -3.47 6.47
C ALA A 22 12.85 -2.15 6.04
N PHE A 23 12.93 -1.14 6.93
CA PHE A 23 13.62 0.12 6.64
C PHE A 23 15.11 -0.07 6.36
N ASP A 24 15.77 -0.94 7.13
CA ASP A 24 17.19 -1.21 7.02
C ASP A 24 17.56 -2.01 5.75
N SER A 25 16.59 -2.68 5.12
CA SER A 25 16.77 -3.55 3.95
C SER A 25 16.47 -2.88 2.61
N ILE A 26 16.29 -1.55 2.57
CA ILE A 26 15.88 -0.83 1.35
C ILE A 26 17.03 -0.75 0.34
N ASP A 27 16.95 -1.56 -0.71
CA ASP A 27 17.76 -1.51 -1.92
C ASP A 27 16.90 -1.41 -3.19
N ASP A 28 17.47 -0.97 -4.30
CA ASP A 28 16.83 -0.47 -5.53
C ASP A 28 15.55 -1.12 -6.12
N VAL A 29 14.85 -0.35 -6.80
CA VAL A 29 13.52 0.01 -7.34
C VAL A 29 12.82 -0.96 -8.30
N VAL A 30 11.54 -1.29 -8.02
CA VAL A 30 10.52 -1.52 -9.07
C VAL A 30 9.20 -0.85 -8.64
N SER A 31 8.70 0.14 -9.40
CA SER A 31 7.36 0.70 -9.20
C SER A 31 6.40 0.24 -10.28
N LEU A 32 5.20 -0.14 -9.89
CA LEU A 32 4.11 -0.46 -10.81
C LEU A 32 3.72 0.79 -11.60
N LYS A 33 3.94 0.76 -12.92
CA LYS A 33 3.42 1.80 -13.82
C LYS A 33 1.99 1.44 -14.20
N ILE A 34 1.10 2.40 -13.99
CA ILE A 34 -0.31 2.25 -14.35
C ILE A 34 -0.43 2.58 -15.85
N ASP A 35 -0.90 1.61 -16.63
CA ASP A 35 -1.31 1.84 -17.99
C ASP A 35 -2.80 2.19 -18.02
N THR A 36 -3.11 3.46 -18.18
CA THR A 36 -4.50 3.95 -18.19
C THR A 36 -5.28 3.52 -19.44
N LYS A 37 -4.58 3.07 -20.48
CA LYS A 37 -5.19 2.60 -21.74
C LYS A 37 -5.53 1.11 -21.73
N ASP A 38 -4.92 0.35 -20.83
CA ASP A 38 -5.21 -1.08 -20.69
C ASP A 38 -6.53 -1.30 -19.96
N ILE A 39 -7.59 -1.53 -20.72
CA ILE A 39 -8.94 -1.76 -20.20
C ILE A 39 -9.13 -3.15 -19.57
N ASN A 40 -8.22 -4.08 -19.81
CA ASN A 40 -8.29 -5.45 -19.30
C ASN A 40 -7.56 -5.61 -17.95
N THR A 41 -6.88 -4.58 -17.48
CA THR A 41 -6.20 -4.60 -16.18
C THR A 41 -6.92 -3.71 -15.17
N ILE A 42 -7.24 -4.29 -14.02
CA ILE A 42 -7.78 -3.60 -12.85
C ILE A 42 -6.65 -3.50 -11.82
N TYR A 43 -6.38 -2.28 -11.36
CA TYR A 43 -5.38 -2.06 -10.32
C TYR A 43 -6.04 -2.06 -8.94
N LEU A 44 -5.40 -2.66 -7.94
CA LEU A 44 -5.95 -2.75 -6.58
C LEU A 44 -6.33 -1.38 -6.01
N HIS A 45 -5.51 -0.36 -6.24
CA HIS A 45 -5.80 0.99 -5.74
C HIS A 45 -7.06 1.61 -6.37
N GLU A 46 -7.47 1.15 -7.56
CA GLU A 46 -8.72 1.58 -8.20
C GLU A 46 -9.91 0.80 -7.62
N ALA A 47 -9.75 -0.51 -7.45
CA ALA A 47 -10.79 -1.38 -6.91
C ALA A 47 -11.14 -1.07 -5.44
N THR A 48 -10.16 -0.58 -4.67
CA THR A 48 -10.33 -0.27 -3.24
C THR A 48 -10.76 1.18 -2.95
N LYS A 49 -10.86 2.01 -3.99
CA LYS A 49 -11.37 3.39 -3.92
C LYS A 49 -12.79 3.49 -4.46
N CYS A 50 -13.32 4.71 -4.47
CA CYS A 50 -14.58 4.99 -5.16
C CYS A 50 -14.42 4.75 -6.67
N LEU A 51 -15.16 3.79 -7.22
CA LEU A 51 -15.08 3.38 -8.64
C LEU A 51 -15.31 4.56 -9.59
N ARG A 52 -16.24 5.46 -9.25
CA ARG A 52 -16.51 6.66 -10.05
C ARG A 52 -15.27 7.56 -10.12
N ARG A 53 -14.59 7.77 -9.00
CA ARG A 53 -13.35 8.56 -8.95
C ARG A 53 -12.24 7.87 -9.77
N SER A 54 -12.09 6.56 -9.61
CA SER A 54 -11.09 5.79 -10.36
C SER A 54 -11.32 5.88 -11.88
N PHE A 55 -12.58 5.91 -12.32
CA PHE A 55 -12.91 6.12 -13.73
C PHE A 55 -12.45 7.50 -14.23
N TYR A 56 -12.76 8.56 -13.48
CA TYR A 56 -12.33 9.91 -13.87
C TYR A 56 -10.82 10.07 -13.81
N ASP A 57 -10.15 9.51 -12.80
CA ASP A 57 -8.69 9.56 -12.68
C ASP A 57 -7.99 8.86 -13.87
N ARG A 58 -8.62 7.87 -14.49
CA ARG A 58 -8.12 7.25 -15.74
C ARG A 58 -8.31 8.14 -16.96
N MET A 59 -9.46 8.81 -17.05
CA MET A 59 -9.82 9.63 -18.21
C MET A 59 -9.06 10.97 -18.24
N ASP A 60 -8.86 11.56 -17.07
CA ASP A 60 -8.19 12.85 -16.89
C ASP A 60 -7.36 12.80 -15.58
N PRO A 61 -6.13 12.25 -15.63
CA PRO A 61 -5.26 12.17 -14.47
C PRO A 61 -4.91 13.58 -13.96
N LEU A 62 -5.47 13.95 -12.80
CA LEU A 62 -5.13 15.22 -12.15
C LEU A 62 -3.71 15.14 -11.59
N GLU A 63 -2.81 15.95 -12.11
CA GLU A 63 -1.54 16.24 -11.46
C GLU A 63 -1.82 17.09 -10.20
N THR A 64 -1.86 16.43 -9.04
CA THR A 64 -1.96 17.14 -7.77
C THR A 64 -0.66 17.87 -7.51
N GLU A 65 -0.70 19.20 -7.40
CA GLU A 65 0.41 19.99 -6.88
C GLU A 65 0.71 19.53 -5.45
N GLN A 66 1.78 18.77 -5.30
CA GLN A 66 2.28 18.37 -4.00
C GLN A 66 2.91 19.58 -3.32
N THR A 67 2.49 19.87 -2.09
CA THR A 67 3.18 20.87 -1.26
C THR A 67 4.66 20.52 -1.11
N GLN A 68 5.53 21.51 -0.84
CA GLN A 68 6.98 21.29 -0.69
C GLN A 68 7.30 20.20 0.36
N PHE A 69 6.52 20.14 1.42
CA PHE A 69 6.62 19.13 2.45
C PHE A 69 6.37 17.71 1.89
N ASN A 70 5.31 17.52 1.09
CA ASN A 70 5.04 16.26 0.41
C ASN A 70 6.14 15.89 -0.60
N LYS A 71 6.90 16.85 -1.14
CA LYS A 71 8.04 16.58 -2.02
C LYS A 71 9.22 15.97 -1.26
N VAL A 72 9.49 16.45 -0.06
CA VAL A 72 10.57 15.90 0.81
C VAL A 72 10.17 14.52 1.34
N LEU A 73 8.97 14.38 1.88
CA LEU A 73 8.44 13.08 2.27
C LEU A 73 8.29 12.14 1.07
N GLY A 74 7.81 12.65 -0.07
CA GLY A 74 7.72 11.87 -1.30
C GLY A 74 9.07 11.36 -1.80
N GLY A 75 10.17 12.03 -1.48
CA GLY A 75 11.55 11.53 -1.70
C GLY A 75 11.89 10.35 -0.80
N LEU A 76 11.59 10.48 0.49
CA LEU A 76 11.73 9.41 1.48
C LEU A 76 10.81 8.22 1.14
N PHE A 77 9.55 8.49 0.85
CA PHE A 77 8.57 7.47 0.46
C PHE A 77 8.93 6.77 -0.86
N ARG A 78 9.50 7.48 -1.85
CA ARG A 78 9.99 6.85 -3.07
C ARG A 78 11.14 5.89 -2.78
N LYS A 79 12.01 6.28 -1.86
CA LYS A 79 13.12 5.42 -1.41
C LYS A 79 12.60 4.19 -0.66
N MET A 80 11.56 4.35 0.15
CA MET A 80 10.89 3.25 0.88
C MET A 80 10.05 2.37 -0.07
N LYS A 81 9.42 2.95 -1.08
CA LYS A 81 8.67 2.23 -2.13
C LYS A 81 9.57 1.59 -3.19
N SER A 82 10.87 1.76 -3.10
CA SER A 82 11.81 1.19 -4.06
C SER A 82 11.85 -0.34 -4.03
N ASN A 83 11.46 -0.94 -2.92
CA ASN A 83 11.30 -2.40 -2.76
C ASN A 83 9.86 -2.89 -2.95
N ALA A 84 9.05 -2.09 -3.65
CA ALA A 84 7.66 -2.45 -3.89
C ALA A 84 7.54 -3.78 -4.64
N THR A 85 6.71 -4.66 -4.10
CA THR A 85 6.41 -5.95 -4.71
C THR A 85 5.14 -5.83 -5.55
N VAL A 86 5.24 -6.16 -6.84
CA VAL A 86 4.12 -6.14 -7.78
C VAL A 86 3.57 -7.56 -7.96
N GLY A 87 2.27 -7.72 -7.79
CA GLY A 87 1.55 -8.95 -8.01
C GLY A 87 0.51 -8.82 -9.12
N LYS A 88 0.20 -9.95 -9.75
CA LYS A 88 -0.84 -10.08 -10.76
C LYS A 88 -1.67 -11.32 -10.48
N TYR A 89 -2.98 -11.19 -10.64
CA TYR A 89 -3.92 -12.30 -10.61
C TYR A 89 -4.82 -12.24 -11.85
N ASP A 90 -4.87 -13.34 -12.60
CA ASP A 90 -5.72 -13.41 -13.79
C ASP A 90 -7.14 -13.80 -13.38
N LEU A 91 -8.09 -12.97 -13.76
CA LEU A 91 -9.52 -13.16 -13.57
C LEU A 91 -10.13 -13.82 -14.81
N ASP A 92 -11.34 -14.35 -14.63
CA ASP A 92 -12.11 -14.87 -15.77
C ASP A 92 -12.42 -13.78 -16.80
N GLY A 93 -12.59 -14.17 -18.06
CA GLY A 93 -12.93 -13.25 -19.14
C GLY A 93 -11.76 -12.40 -19.68
N GLY A 94 -10.52 -12.81 -19.42
CA GLY A 94 -9.32 -12.11 -19.93
C GLY A 94 -8.97 -10.84 -19.15
N LEU A 95 -9.57 -10.65 -17.97
CA LEU A 95 -9.24 -9.56 -17.07
C LEU A 95 -8.06 -9.94 -16.17
N ALA A 96 -7.30 -8.95 -15.73
CA ALA A 96 -6.25 -9.12 -14.76
C ALA A 96 -6.37 -8.11 -13.63
N LEU A 97 -6.14 -8.58 -12.41
CA LEU A 97 -5.99 -7.73 -11.23
C LEU A 97 -4.50 -7.54 -10.95
N LYS A 98 -4.05 -6.30 -10.86
CA LYS A 98 -2.67 -5.95 -10.50
C LYS A 98 -2.65 -5.11 -9.24
N GLY A 99 -1.69 -5.37 -8.38
CA GLY A 99 -1.49 -4.63 -7.15
C GLY A 99 -0.02 -4.55 -6.77
N GLN A 100 0.26 -3.64 -5.87
CA GLN A 100 1.60 -3.38 -5.37
C GLN A 100 1.55 -3.24 -3.86
N ALA A 101 2.32 -4.04 -3.15
CA ALA A 101 2.67 -3.78 -1.76
C ALA A 101 3.90 -2.87 -1.73
N ASP A 102 3.97 -1.96 -0.77
CA ASP A 102 5.16 -1.11 -0.63
C ASP A 102 6.39 -1.95 -0.27
N MET A 103 6.18 -3.00 0.52
CA MET A 103 7.21 -4.00 0.84
C MET A 103 6.55 -5.30 1.36
N ILE A 104 7.23 -6.43 1.15
CA ILE A 104 6.95 -7.68 1.86
C ILE A 104 8.23 -8.10 2.57
N LYS A 105 8.16 -8.21 3.88
CA LYS A 105 9.28 -8.62 4.73
C LYS A 105 8.83 -9.69 5.72
N ASP A 106 9.57 -10.78 5.77
CA ASP A 106 9.29 -11.91 6.68
C ASP A 106 7.82 -12.40 6.65
N ASP A 107 7.25 -12.48 5.43
CA ASP A 107 5.85 -12.83 5.14
C ASP A 107 4.80 -11.80 5.61
N VAL A 108 5.22 -10.62 6.05
CA VAL A 108 4.35 -9.51 6.42
C VAL A 108 4.26 -8.52 5.26
N VAL A 109 3.03 -8.15 4.87
CA VAL A 109 2.78 -7.09 3.91
C VAL A 109 2.86 -5.74 4.62
N LEU A 110 3.68 -4.84 4.11
CA LEU A 110 3.90 -3.51 4.66
C LEU A 110 3.37 -2.45 3.70
N LEU A 111 2.57 -1.54 4.22
CA LEU A 111 2.09 -0.35 3.53
C LEU A 111 2.50 0.89 4.31
N PHE A 112 3.10 1.85 3.62
CA PHE A 112 3.49 3.14 4.18
C PHE A 112 2.55 4.23 3.69
N ARG A 113 2.01 5.02 4.62
CA ARG A 113 1.06 6.09 4.32
C ARG A 113 1.48 7.39 5.01
N SER A 114 1.52 8.47 4.23
CA SER A 114 1.69 9.82 4.77
C SER A 114 0.33 10.39 5.13
N ILE A 115 0.21 10.91 6.34
CA ILE A 115 -1.00 11.54 6.86
C ILE A 115 -0.64 12.81 7.63
N ASP A 116 -1.53 13.80 7.60
CA ASP A 116 -1.30 15.06 8.32
C ASP A 116 -1.53 14.91 9.83
N LYS A 117 -2.47 14.05 10.20
CA LYS A 117 -2.84 13.78 11.58
C LYS A 117 -3.23 12.32 11.75
N PHE A 118 -2.77 11.70 12.85
CA PHE A 118 -3.16 10.32 13.16
C PHE A 118 -4.68 10.19 13.30
N PRO A 119 -5.28 9.25 12.58
CA PRO A 119 -6.68 8.92 12.77
C PRO A 119 -6.85 8.11 14.06
N GLU A 120 -8.02 8.21 14.69
CA GLU A 120 -8.35 7.36 15.86
C GLU A 120 -8.37 5.87 15.52
N ASN A 121 -8.76 5.56 14.30
CA ASN A 121 -8.74 4.21 13.74
C ASN A 121 -8.08 4.23 12.36
N PRO A 122 -7.47 3.12 11.90
CA PRO A 122 -6.96 3.02 10.55
C PRO A 122 -8.01 3.41 9.50
N LEU A 123 -7.59 4.10 8.44
CA LEU A 123 -8.50 4.49 7.39
C LEU A 123 -9.06 3.25 6.67
N ALA A 124 -10.38 3.21 6.48
CA ALA A 124 -11.05 2.06 5.87
C ALA A 124 -10.49 1.72 4.47
N VAL A 125 -10.13 2.73 3.69
CA VAL A 125 -9.53 2.55 2.36
C VAL A 125 -8.15 1.88 2.43
N ASP A 126 -7.35 2.21 3.43
CA ASP A 126 -6.02 1.62 3.62
C ASP A 126 -6.14 0.18 4.11
N MET A 127 -7.08 -0.08 5.02
CA MET A 127 -7.40 -1.43 5.49
C MET A 127 -7.87 -2.34 4.35
N LEU A 128 -8.75 -1.82 3.49
CA LEU A 128 -9.23 -2.57 2.33
C LEU A 128 -8.08 -2.86 1.35
N TYR A 129 -7.22 -1.87 1.11
CA TYR A 129 -6.06 -2.04 0.24
C TYR A 129 -5.05 -3.04 0.82
N LEU A 130 -4.77 -2.99 2.13
CA LEU A 130 -3.91 -3.95 2.80
C LEU A 130 -4.45 -5.37 2.66
N ASN A 131 -5.75 -5.58 2.93
CA ASN A 131 -6.39 -6.89 2.80
C ASN A 131 -6.32 -7.40 1.35
N ALA A 132 -6.54 -6.53 0.37
CA ALA A 132 -6.44 -6.88 -1.04
C ALA A 132 -4.99 -7.27 -1.43
N CYS A 133 -3.98 -6.57 -0.91
CA CYS A 133 -2.58 -6.95 -1.09
C CYS A 133 -2.27 -8.28 -0.40
N MET A 134 -2.70 -8.48 0.84
CA MET A 134 -2.51 -9.76 1.55
C MET A 134 -3.09 -10.92 0.76
N TRP A 135 -4.30 -10.76 0.22
CA TRP A 135 -4.91 -11.75 -0.64
C TRP A 135 -4.11 -11.96 -1.95
N LEU A 136 -3.69 -10.89 -2.63
CA LEU A 136 -2.97 -10.96 -3.90
C LEU A 136 -1.62 -11.68 -3.76
N PHE A 137 -0.94 -11.51 -2.64
CA PHE A 137 0.38 -12.06 -2.36
C PHE A 137 0.35 -13.34 -1.51
N ASP A 138 -0.85 -13.86 -1.23
CA ASP A 138 -1.04 -15.04 -0.37
C ASP A 138 -0.35 -14.91 0.99
N LYS A 139 -0.61 -13.78 1.67
CA LYS A 139 -0.08 -13.46 2.99
C LYS A 139 -1.22 -13.27 3.98
N ILE A 140 -0.99 -13.68 5.22
CA ILE A 140 -1.98 -13.62 6.30
C ILE A 140 -1.70 -12.49 7.30
N GLU A 141 -0.56 -11.85 7.19
CA GLU A 141 -0.14 -10.77 8.08
C GLU A 141 0.16 -9.50 7.29
N GLY A 142 -0.26 -8.37 7.83
CA GLY A 142 -0.01 -7.08 7.21
C GLY A 142 0.02 -5.94 8.22
N VAL A 143 0.77 -4.90 7.93
CA VAL A 143 0.95 -3.71 8.76
C VAL A 143 0.82 -2.47 7.89
N ILE A 144 0.09 -1.48 8.39
CA ILE A 144 0.07 -0.14 7.83
C ILE A 144 0.90 0.76 8.75
N VAL A 145 1.89 1.42 8.17
CA VAL A 145 2.71 2.41 8.87
C VAL A 145 2.26 3.79 8.43
N TYR A 146 1.67 4.54 9.35
CA TYR A 146 1.32 5.93 9.14
C TYR A 146 2.46 6.82 9.60
N ILE A 147 2.84 7.76 8.76
CA ILE A 147 3.92 8.71 9.05
C ILE A 147 3.35 10.12 8.95
N THR A 148 3.54 10.89 10.01
CA THR A 148 3.14 12.29 10.08
C THR A 148 4.31 13.24 9.78
N PRO A 149 4.04 14.51 9.44
CA PRO A 149 5.07 15.52 9.17
C PRO A 149 6.04 15.75 10.33
N ASP A 150 5.59 15.55 11.55
CA ASP A 150 6.38 15.72 12.76
C ASP A 150 7.23 14.47 13.12
N GLY A 151 7.26 13.48 12.23
CA GLY A 151 8.05 12.27 12.39
C GLY A 151 7.50 11.27 13.40
N LYS A 152 6.24 11.41 13.81
CA LYS A 152 5.55 10.38 14.61
C LYS A 152 5.08 9.24 13.71
N GLU A 153 5.12 8.04 14.22
CA GLU A 153 4.67 6.79 13.60
C GLU A 153 3.75 6.00 14.53
#